data_11c1e627ee671e22db2c634bb0fa8f7a
#
_entry.id   11c1e627ee671e22db2c634bb0fa8f7a
#
_cell.length_a   1.000
_cell.length_b   1.000
_cell.length_c   1.000
_cell.angle_alpha   90.00
_cell.angle_beta   90.00
_cell.angle_gamma   90.00
#
_symmetry.space_group_name_H-M   'P 1'
#
loop_
_entity.id
_entity.type
_entity.pdbx_description
1 polymer ?
#
loop_
_entity_poly.entity_id
_entity_poly.type
_entity_poly.pdbx_seq_one_letter_code
_entity_poly.pdbx_strand_id
1 'polypeptide(L)'
;GLQPLGYQPVRGGLMQKVGNKPYISVNYTFDGLTPAGLPEDLCYKLNQYYEQKLRQDKTAHDKIEFEIIFNTYDFMTDTRLKELAEYGFDDVEISQLRNALFEIAKQTLEHYDEICEEDLRSLGQLTELRHELRKHSPLAETNVMKLYSYIDELLDSIKDHGTPQFTRQARCAFMARSFCRTLVEKGYFTKQEMDDFMLSIPTVASEFERDFDLYSHGKLSRDDFNHLYGHLRLGTYDIRSDSYRNIYFDVASANLTGNNKVKQEAKSLDLERLQVALDEAGIPVTPEKFIEFIKKATQNREYFKFEFTKSLSLMLDVIVKLGEVMAIAREDMSYLEIQDLLSYH
;
A
#
# COMPACT_ATOMS: atom_id res chain seq x y z
N GLY A 1 -6.86 -9.76 4.03
CA GLY A 1 -5.89 -9.30 3.04
C GLY A 1 -4.51 -9.94 3.16
N LEU A 2 -3.92 -10.05 4.38
CA LEU A 2 -2.52 -10.49 4.58
C LEU A 2 -2.34 -11.98 4.88
N GLN A 3 -3.43 -12.74 5.07
CA GLN A 3 -3.35 -14.18 5.35
C GLN A 3 -2.56 -14.98 4.32
N PRO A 4 -2.65 -14.72 3.00
CA PRO A 4 -1.83 -15.42 2.01
C PRO A 4 -0.31 -15.23 2.18
N LEU A 5 0.12 -14.19 2.88
CA LEU A 5 1.52 -13.94 3.25
C LEU A 5 1.93 -14.60 4.58
N GLY A 6 1.04 -15.30 5.27
CA GLY A 6 1.34 -15.97 6.54
C GLY A 6 1.05 -15.15 7.80
N TYR A 7 0.28 -14.06 7.71
CA TYR A 7 -0.15 -13.29 8.88
C TYR A 7 -1.50 -13.76 9.44
N GLN A 8 -1.77 -13.44 10.70
CA GLN A 8 -3.03 -13.76 11.35
C GLN A 8 -4.22 -12.99 10.74
N PRO A 9 -5.43 -13.56 10.78
CA PRO A 9 -6.63 -12.81 10.47
C PRO A 9 -6.89 -11.74 11.55
N VAL A 10 -7.28 -10.54 11.14
CA VAL A 10 -7.76 -9.51 12.07
C VAL A 10 -9.09 -9.94 12.63
N ARG A 11 -9.22 -10.00 13.96
CA ARG A 11 -10.42 -10.52 14.67
C ARG A 11 -11.53 -9.48 14.86
N GLY A 12 -11.32 -8.23 14.44
CA GLY A 12 -12.28 -7.14 14.62
C GLY A 12 -12.18 -6.04 13.58
N GLY A 13 -12.96 -4.98 13.73
CA GLY A 13 -12.89 -3.81 12.86
C GLY A 13 -11.61 -3.03 13.08
N LEU A 14 -10.71 -3.06 12.08
CA LEU A 14 -9.45 -2.33 12.12
C LEU A 14 -9.67 -0.83 12.29
N MET A 15 -10.69 -0.29 11.62
CA MET A 15 -11.07 1.12 11.72
C MET A 15 -12.25 1.28 12.67
N GLN A 16 -12.15 2.25 13.58
CA GLN A 16 -13.20 2.61 14.54
C GLN A 16 -13.54 4.10 14.37
N LYS A 17 -14.82 4.43 14.51
CA LYS A 17 -15.30 5.80 14.48
C LYS A 17 -15.46 6.33 15.90
N VAL A 18 -14.73 7.39 16.24
CA VAL A 18 -14.83 8.08 17.54
C VAL A 18 -15.06 9.56 17.28
N GLY A 19 -16.21 10.09 17.70
CA GLY A 19 -16.53 11.52 17.52
C GLY A 19 -16.46 11.98 16.06
N ASN A 20 -17.02 11.20 15.13
CA ASN A 20 -17.01 11.43 13.67
C ASN A 20 -15.62 11.44 13.02
N LYS A 21 -14.60 10.92 13.69
CA LYS A 21 -13.25 10.78 13.12
C LYS A 21 -12.88 9.28 13.02
N PRO A 22 -12.24 8.87 11.93
CA PRO A 22 -11.75 7.51 11.80
C PRO A 22 -10.48 7.33 12.63
N TYR A 23 -10.41 6.26 13.40
CA TYR A 23 -9.22 5.81 14.15
C TYR A 23 -8.91 4.37 13.79
N ILE A 24 -7.62 4.08 13.69
CA ILE A 24 -7.15 2.70 13.49
C ILE A 24 -6.87 2.09 14.87
N SER A 25 -7.42 0.91 15.12
CA SER A 25 -7.14 0.16 16.34
C SER A 25 -5.71 -0.35 16.33
N VAL A 26 -4.91 0.10 17.28
CA VAL A 26 -3.52 -0.33 17.43
C VAL A 26 -3.43 -1.83 17.72
N ASN A 27 -4.28 -2.36 18.60
CA ASN A 27 -4.27 -3.79 18.95
C ASN A 27 -4.63 -4.68 17.77
N TYR A 28 -5.65 -4.32 16.97
CA TYR A 28 -5.97 -5.06 15.76
C TYR A 28 -4.91 -4.93 14.67
N THR A 29 -4.14 -3.82 14.67
CA THR A 29 -2.97 -3.68 13.81
C THR A 29 -1.87 -4.67 14.23
N PHE A 30 -1.59 -4.76 15.53
CA PHE A 30 -0.63 -5.73 16.05
C PHE A 30 -1.02 -7.17 15.71
N ASP A 31 -2.29 -7.55 15.99
CA ASP A 31 -2.83 -8.87 15.65
C ASP A 31 -2.65 -9.18 14.17
N GLY A 32 -3.07 -8.27 13.29
CA GLY A 32 -3.04 -8.46 11.82
C GLY A 32 -1.64 -8.49 11.21
N LEU A 33 -0.62 -8.10 11.96
CA LEU A 33 0.79 -8.11 11.55
C LEU A 33 1.63 -9.15 12.32
N THR A 34 0.98 -9.90 13.20
CA THR A 34 1.59 -11.04 13.89
C THR A 34 1.59 -12.26 12.97
N PRO A 35 2.69 -13.04 12.90
CA PRO A 35 2.73 -14.29 12.15
C PRO A 35 1.62 -15.26 12.58
N ALA A 36 1.00 -15.94 11.60
CA ALA A 36 0.05 -17.02 11.89
C ALA A 36 0.76 -18.24 12.51
N GLY A 37 0.02 -19.00 13.30
CA GLY A 37 0.52 -20.25 13.89
C GLY A 37 1.36 -20.10 15.16
N LEU A 38 1.60 -18.88 15.63
CA LEU A 38 2.18 -18.67 16.96
C LEU A 38 1.19 -19.06 18.06
N PRO A 39 1.68 -19.59 19.22
CA PRO A 39 0.84 -19.81 20.40
C PRO A 39 0.10 -18.55 20.84
N GLU A 40 -1.13 -18.70 21.34
CA GLU A 40 -2.00 -17.58 21.71
C GLU A 40 -1.42 -16.74 22.86
N ASP A 41 -0.80 -17.38 23.82
CA ASP A 41 -0.09 -16.75 24.94
C ASP A 41 1.12 -15.93 24.46
N LEU A 42 1.87 -16.42 23.49
CA LEU A 42 2.96 -15.68 22.87
C LEU A 42 2.44 -14.46 22.08
N CYS A 43 1.36 -14.61 21.33
CA CYS A 43 0.73 -13.48 20.62
C CYS A 43 0.27 -12.39 21.60
N TYR A 44 -0.35 -12.79 22.72
CA TYR A 44 -0.78 -11.84 23.75
C TYR A 44 0.41 -11.11 24.37
N LYS A 45 1.47 -11.84 24.70
CA LYS A 45 2.72 -11.28 25.26
C LYS A 45 3.41 -10.31 24.31
N LEU A 46 3.43 -10.64 22.99
CA LEU A 46 3.94 -9.75 21.95
C LEU A 46 3.13 -8.45 21.84
N ASN A 47 1.79 -8.54 21.89
CA ASN A 47 0.93 -7.36 21.86
C ASN A 47 1.18 -6.45 23.05
N GLN A 48 1.36 -7.00 24.26
CA GLN A 48 1.73 -6.21 25.45
C GLN A 48 3.08 -5.52 25.29
N TYR A 49 4.07 -6.22 24.75
CA TYR A 49 5.39 -5.66 24.45
C TYR A 49 5.29 -4.50 23.42
N TYR A 50 4.58 -4.67 22.33
CA TYR A 50 4.39 -3.64 21.31
C TYR A 50 3.64 -2.42 21.86
N GLU A 51 2.61 -2.66 22.68
CA GLU A 51 1.89 -1.56 23.35
C GLU A 51 2.81 -0.79 24.30
N GLN A 52 3.63 -1.49 25.07
CA GLN A 52 4.59 -0.87 25.98
C GLN A 52 5.61 -0.01 25.20
N LYS A 53 6.19 -0.51 24.11
CA LYS A 53 7.10 0.26 23.24
C LYS A 53 6.42 1.51 22.66
N LEU A 54 5.21 1.37 22.15
CA LEU A 54 4.49 2.51 21.60
C LEU A 54 4.12 3.56 22.67
N ARG A 55 3.86 3.14 23.93
CA ARG A 55 3.64 4.05 25.04
C ARG A 55 4.91 4.81 25.44
N GLN A 56 6.08 4.19 25.31
CA GLN A 56 7.39 4.82 25.57
C GLN A 56 7.75 5.85 24.50
N ASP A 57 7.45 5.56 23.23
CA ASP A 57 7.67 6.48 22.11
C ASP A 57 6.38 6.68 21.30
N LYS A 58 5.61 7.69 21.70
CA LYS A 58 4.37 8.06 21.02
C LYS A 58 4.59 8.62 19.60
N THR A 59 5.81 9.02 19.27
CA THR A 59 6.14 9.54 17.92
C THR A 59 6.28 8.42 16.90
N ALA A 60 6.34 7.16 17.35
CA ALA A 60 6.40 5.98 16.49
C ALA A 60 5.02 5.50 15.98
N HIS A 61 3.93 6.23 16.28
CA HIS A 61 2.57 5.80 15.89
C HIS A 61 2.35 5.69 14.37
N ASP A 62 3.09 6.45 13.59
CA ASP A 62 3.09 6.40 12.10
C ASP A 62 4.19 5.49 11.53
N LYS A 63 5.01 4.89 12.40
CA LYS A 63 6.13 4.00 12.07
C LYS A 63 6.02 2.63 12.71
N ILE A 64 4.84 2.26 13.20
CA ILE A 64 4.58 1.02 13.93
C ILE A 64 5.20 -0.18 13.22
N GLU A 65 5.05 -0.28 11.91
CA GLU A 65 5.53 -1.39 11.09
C GLU A 65 7.06 -1.50 10.98
N PHE A 66 7.79 -0.42 11.29
CA PHE A 66 9.25 -0.38 11.15
C PHE A 66 9.97 -0.27 12.49
N GLU A 67 9.34 0.37 13.49
CA GLU A 67 9.99 0.70 14.75
C GLU A 67 9.46 -0.11 15.94
N ILE A 68 8.20 -0.59 15.85
CA ILE A 68 7.54 -1.23 16.99
C ILE A 68 7.47 -2.73 16.82
N ILE A 69 6.89 -3.23 15.71
CA ILE A 69 6.56 -4.65 15.53
C ILE A 69 7.63 -5.41 14.75
N PHE A 70 7.74 -6.70 15.09
CA PHE A 70 8.44 -7.69 14.28
C PHE A 70 7.44 -8.25 13.25
N ASN A 71 7.52 -7.81 12.02
CA ASN A 71 6.56 -8.17 10.97
C ASN A 71 7.15 -8.97 9.81
N THR A 72 8.47 -9.09 9.73
CA THR A 72 9.20 -9.91 8.77
C THR A 72 10.58 -10.22 9.30
N TYR A 73 11.19 -11.29 8.81
CA TYR A 73 12.62 -11.54 9.00
C TYR A 73 13.41 -10.65 8.05
N ASP A 74 14.47 -10.01 8.57
CA ASP A 74 15.42 -9.20 7.82
C ASP A 74 16.84 -9.38 8.39
N PHE A 75 17.84 -8.69 7.85
CA PHE A 75 19.25 -8.86 8.22
C PHE A 75 19.57 -8.40 9.66
N MET A 76 18.68 -7.68 10.33
CA MET A 76 18.83 -7.23 11.73
C MET A 76 17.93 -7.97 12.72
N THR A 77 17.06 -8.86 12.25
CA THR A 77 16.04 -9.50 13.09
C THR A 77 16.67 -10.26 14.26
N ASP A 78 17.69 -11.07 14.03
CA ASP A 78 18.37 -11.83 15.10
C ASP A 78 19.03 -10.92 16.16
N THR A 79 19.43 -9.72 15.78
CA THR A 79 19.97 -8.72 16.71
C THR A 79 18.84 -8.06 17.51
N ARG A 80 17.75 -7.69 16.84
CA ARG A 80 16.60 -7.03 17.47
C ARG A 80 15.83 -7.95 18.41
N LEU A 81 15.70 -9.24 18.09
CA LEU A 81 15.00 -10.20 18.93
C LEU A 81 15.67 -10.41 20.31
N LYS A 82 16.96 -10.11 20.45
CA LYS A 82 17.68 -10.22 21.74
C LYS A 82 17.09 -9.31 22.81
N GLU A 83 16.51 -8.18 22.43
CA GLU A 83 15.88 -7.26 23.40
C GLU A 83 14.66 -7.89 24.09
N LEU A 84 14.00 -8.87 23.48
CA LEU A 84 12.81 -9.51 24.04
C LEU A 84 13.11 -10.22 25.37
N ALA A 85 14.35 -10.69 25.58
CA ALA A 85 14.78 -11.32 26.83
C ALA A 85 14.64 -10.33 28.02
N GLU A 86 14.88 -9.04 27.81
CA GLU A 86 14.70 -8.00 28.83
C GLU A 86 13.23 -7.77 29.21
N TYR A 87 12.31 -8.19 28.33
CA TYR A 87 10.86 -8.13 28.52
C TYR A 87 10.26 -9.46 28.95
N GLY A 88 11.10 -10.40 29.37
CA GLY A 88 10.69 -11.68 29.97
C GLY A 88 10.32 -12.76 28.96
N PHE A 89 10.69 -12.63 27.67
CA PHE A 89 10.55 -13.71 26.70
C PHE A 89 11.68 -14.73 26.90
N ASP A 90 11.36 -16.00 26.87
CA ASP A 90 12.34 -17.07 26.93
C ASP A 90 12.89 -17.43 25.54
N ASP A 91 13.95 -18.25 25.51
CA ASP A 91 14.63 -18.65 24.28
C ASP A 91 13.70 -19.46 23.33
N VAL A 92 12.72 -20.17 23.86
CA VAL A 92 11.75 -20.95 23.06
C VAL A 92 10.79 -19.99 22.36
N GLU A 93 10.23 -19.04 23.09
CA GLU A 93 9.34 -18.00 22.56
C GLU A 93 10.04 -17.15 21.47
N ILE A 94 11.28 -16.74 21.74
CA ILE A 94 12.11 -15.98 20.78
C ILE A 94 12.38 -16.81 19.51
N SER A 95 12.71 -18.09 19.66
CA SER A 95 12.94 -18.99 18.53
C SER A 95 11.68 -19.26 17.72
N GLN A 96 10.52 -19.40 18.37
CA GLN A 96 9.23 -19.55 17.68
C GLN A 96 8.90 -18.33 16.84
N LEU A 97 9.04 -17.13 17.42
CA LEU A 97 8.82 -15.88 16.69
C LEU A 97 9.79 -15.74 15.51
N ARG A 98 11.09 -15.97 15.75
CA ARG A 98 12.12 -15.93 14.73
C ARG A 98 11.78 -16.81 13.53
N ASN A 99 11.44 -18.08 13.80
CA ASN A 99 11.12 -19.04 12.75
C ASN A 99 9.86 -18.64 11.97
N ALA A 100 8.84 -18.17 12.65
CA ALA A 100 7.62 -17.70 11.99
C ALA A 100 7.87 -16.47 11.08
N LEU A 101 8.68 -15.52 11.53
CA LEU A 101 9.09 -14.37 10.71
C LEU A 101 9.93 -14.81 9.51
N PHE A 102 10.84 -15.76 9.71
CA PHE A 102 11.68 -16.32 8.65
C PHE A 102 10.85 -17.02 7.58
N GLU A 103 9.87 -17.84 7.98
CA GLU A 103 8.98 -18.49 7.02
C GLU A 103 8.15 -17.49 6.21
N ILE A 104 7.65 -16.40 6.83
CA ILE A 104 6.99 -15.32 6.09
C ILE A 104 7.91 -14.72 5.03
N ALA A 105 9.14 -14.36 5.41
CA ALA A 105 10.09 -13.76 4.49
C ALA A 105 10.45 -14.73 3.35
N LYS A 106 10.77 -15.99 3.69
CA LYS A 106 11.13 -17.04 2.74
C LYS A 106 10.00 -17.30 1.75
N GLN A 107 8.79 -17.59 2.23
CA GLN A 107 7.62 -17.88 1.40
C GLN A 107 7.29 -16.69 0.47
N THR A 108 7.37 -15.46 1.00
CA THR A 108 7.15 -14.27 0.18
C THR A 108 8.19 -14.14 -0.93
N LEU A 109 9.47 -14.33 -0.63
CA LEU A 109 10.55 -14.25 -1.63
C LEU A 109 10.48 -15.37 -2.67
N GLU A 110 10.12 -16.59 -2.25
CA GLU A 110 10.03 -17.76 -3.14
C GLU A 110 8.80 -17.69 -4.07
N HIS A 111 7.66 -17.18 -3.59
CA HIS A 111 6.37 -17.23 -4.27
C HIS A 111 5.79 -15.86 -4.65
N TYR A 112 6.63 -14.82 -4.67
CA TYR A 112 6.14 -13.47 -4.94
C TYR A 112 5.48 -13.33 -6.32
N ASP A 113 6.01 -14.02 -7.32
CA ASP A 113 5.47 -13.92 -8.68
C ASP A 113 4.07 -14.51 -8.76
N GLU A 114 3.82 -15.67 -8.13
CA GLU A 114 2.48 -16.29 -8.07
C GLU A 114 1.49 -15.41 -7.31
N ILE A 115 1.92 -14.83 -6.17
CA ILE A 115 1.11 -13.89 -5.40
C ILE A 115 0.73 -12.66 -6.25
N CYS A 116 1.71 -12.13 -6.98
CA CYS A 116 1.51 -10.96 -7.82
C CYS A 116 0.56 -11.24 -9.00
N GLU A 117 0.71 -12.40 -9.66
CA GLU A 117 -0.17 -12.81 -10.76
C GLU A 117 -1.62 -13.00 -10.31
N GLU A 118 -1.84 -13.58 -9.13
CA GLU A 118 -3.18 -13.72 -8.55
C GLU A 118 -3.79 -12.35 -8.23
N ASP A 119 -3.01 -11.47 -7.62
CA ASP A 119 -3.44 -10.11 -7.31
C ASP A 119 -3.77 -9.31 -8.58
N LEU A 120 -2.95 -9.42 -9.63
CA LEU A 120 -3.20 -8.78 -10.93
C LEU A 120 -4.47 -9.31 -11.60
N ARG A 121 -4.72 -10.62 -11.53
CA ARG A 121 -5.95 -11.24 -12.07
C ARG A 121 -7.17 -10.70 -11.34
N SER A 122 -7.11 -10.61 -10.01
CA SER A 122 -8.20 -10.04 -9.20
C SER A 122 -8.43 -8.56 -9.52
N LEU A 123 -7.35 -7.76 -9.60
CA LEU A 123 -7.44 -6.33 -9.98
C LEU A 123 -8.01 -6.14 -11.39
N GLY A 124 -7.79 -7.11 -12.28
CA GLY A 124 -8.39 -7.17 -13.64
C GLY A 124 -9.93 -7.14 -13.58
N GLN A 125 -10.54 -7.88 -12.66
CA GLN A 125 -12.01 -7.90 -12.49
C GLN A 125 -12.56 -6.51 -12.10
N LEU A 126 -11.88 -5.81 -11.20
CA LEU A 126 -12.23 -4.42 -10.84
C LEU A 126 -12.12 -3.49 -12.05
N THR A 127 -11.12 -3.69 -12.89
CA THR A 127 -10.89 -2.89 -14.10
C THR A 127 -11.98 -3.17 -15.14
N GLU A 128 -12.37 -4.42 -15.35
CA GLU A 128 -13.44 -4.83 -16.24
C GLU A 128 -14.78 -4.21 -15.81
N LEU A 129 -15.16 -4.35 -14.54
CA LEU A 129 -16.36 -3.71 -14.01
C LEU A 129 -16.36 -2.19 -14.27
N ARG A 130 -15.26 -1.52 -13.98
CA ARG A 130 -15.13 -0.06 -14.22
C ARG A 130 -15.35 0.28 -15.71
N HIS A 131 -14.85 -0.54 -16.62
CA HIS A 131 -15.03 -0.34 -18.06
C HIS A 131 -16.48 -0.55 -18.48
N GLU A 132 -17.14 -1.59 -17.97
CA GLU A 132 -18.55 -1.86 -18.26
C GLU A 132 -19.43 -0.71 -17.75
N LEU A 133 -19.24 -0.27 -16.51
CA LEU A 133 -20.03 0.84 -15.96
C LEU A 133 -19.84 2.13 -16.77
N ARG A 134 -18.63 2.41 -17.25
CA ARG A 134 -18.38 3.60 -18.09
C ARG A 134 -19.13 3.58 -19.42
N LYS A 135 -19.42 2.41 -20.01
CA LYS A 135 -20.25 2.29 -21.22
C LYS A 135 -21.67 2.79 -20.98
N HIS A 136 -22.18 2.66 -19.77
CA HIS A 136 -23.49 3.15 -19.37
C HIS A 136 -23.52 4.64 -19.00
N SER A 137 -22.42 5.35 -19.17
CA SER A 137 -22.30 6.80 -18.86
C SER A 137 -22.84 7.16 -17.48
N PRO A 138 -22.33 6.61 -16.39
CA PRO A 138 -22.93 6.75 -15.04
C PRO A 138 -23.03 8.21 -14.58
N LEU A 139 -22.19 9.11 -15.09
CA LEU A 139 -22.24 10.54 -14.76
C LEU A 139 -23.31 11.32 -15.53
N ALA A 140 -23.92 10.72 -16.56
CA ALA A 140 -25.08 11.25 -17.26
C ALA A 140 -26.42 10.64 -16.76
N GLU A 141 -26.36 9.65 -15.87
CA GLU A 141 -27.54 8.98 -15.32
C GLU A 141 -28.33 9.94 -14.40
N THR A 142 -29.65 9.82 -14.43
CA THR A 142 -30.57 10.60 -13.60
C THR A 142 -31.50 9.72 -12.75
N ASN A 143 -31.48 8.41 -12.99
CA ASN A 143 -32.24 7.46 -12.18
C ASN A 143 -31.49 7.16 -10.88
N VAL A 144 -32.08 7.59 -9.77
CA VAL A 144 -31.50 7.44 -8.41
C VAL A 144 -31.17 5.99 -8.09
N MET A 145 -32.06 5.04 -8.40
CA MET A 145 -31.84 3.61 -8.10
C MET A 145 -30.65 3.02 -8.90
N LYS A 146 -30.47 3.45 -10.14
CA LYS A 146 -29.29 3.02 -10.93
C LYS A 146 -27.99 3.62 -10.36
N LEU A 147 -28.01 4.86 -9.90
CA LEU A 147 -26.84 5.48 -9.27
C LEU A 147 -26.46 4.74 -7.99
N TYR A 148 -27.44 4.32 -7.17
CA TYR A 148 -27.18 3.45 -6.02
C TYR A 148 -26.58 2.11 -6.43
N SER A 149 -27.13 1.43 -7.45
CA SER A 149 -26.57 0.17 -7.96
C SER A 149 -25.11 0.33 -8.38
N TYR A 150 -24.75 1.41 -9.08
CA TYR A 150 -23.36 1.66 -9.49
C TYR A 150 -22.42 1.90 -8.30
N ILE A 151 -22.90 2.59 -7.25
CA ILE A 151 -22.12 2.83 -6.03
C ILE A 151 -21.86 1.49 -5.32
N ASP A 152 -22.89 0.66 -5.16
CA ASP A 152 -22.83 -0.63 -4.48
C ASP A 152 -21.89 -1.60 -5.22
N GLU A 153 -22.07 -1.77 -6.52
CA GLU A 153 -21.21 -2.60 -7.37
C GLU A 153 -19.74 -2.17 -7.33
N LEU A 154 -19.47 -0.85 -7.40
CA LEU A 154 -18.11 -0.33 -7.31
C LEU A 154 -17.52 -0.55 -5.91
N LEU A 155 -18.28 -0.30 -4.86
CA LEU A 155 -17.82 -0.46 -3.48
C LEU A 155 -17.45 -1.92 -3.18
N ASP A 156 -18.32 -2.86 -3.53
CA ASP A 156 -18.07 -4.28 -3.31
C ASP A 156 -16.89 -4.77 -4.14
N SER A 157 -16.81 -4.38 -5.40
CA SER A 157 -15.66 -4.74 -6.23
C SER A 157 -14.34 -4.13 -5.72
N ILE A 158 -14.35 -2.90 -5.17
CA ILE A 158 -13.17 -2.29 -4.54
C ILE A 158 -12.76 -3.06 -3.29
N LYS A 159 -13.72 -3.51 -2.47
CA LYS A 159 -13.47 -4.31 -1.27
C LYS A 159 -12.88 -5.68 -1.60
N ASP A 160 -13.35 -6.33 -2.66
CA ASP A 160 -12.98 -7.69 -3.00
C ASP A 160 -11.76 -7.77 -3.91
N HIS A 161 -11.62 -6.84 -4.86
CA HIS A 161 -10.65 -6.89 -5.94
C HIS A 161 -9.67 -5.70 -6.00
N GLY A 162 -9.71 -4.78 -5.05
CA GLY A 162 -8.85 -3.60 -4.98
C GLY A 162 -8.03 -3.52 -3.71
N THR A 163 -8.70 -3.34 -2.57
CA THR A 163 -8.03 -3.06 -1.30
C THR A 163 -7.22 -4.25 -0.74
N PRO A 164 -7.67 -5.53 -0.78
CA PRO A 164 -6.88 -6.65 -0.31
C PRO A 164 -5.59 -6.85 -1.11
N GLN A 165 -5.66 -6.72 -2.43
CA GLN A 165 -4.53 -6.84 -3.35
C GLN A 165 -3.51 -5.73 -3.10
N PHE A 166 -3.98 -4.48 -3.04
CA PHE A 166 -3.13 -3.35 -2.68
C PHE A 166 -2.46 -3.55 -1.31
N THR A 167 -3.19 -4.04 -0.31
CA THR A 167 -2.66 -4.28 1.04
C THR A 167 -1.54 -5.32 1.02
N ARG A 168 -1.69 -6.42 0.25
CA ARG A 168 -0.62 -7.43 0.08
C ARG A 168 0.61 -6.85 -0.60
N GLN A 169 0.42 -6.15 -1.72
CA GLN A 169 1.54 -5.53 -2.45
C GLN A 169 2.24 -4.44 -1.63
N ALA A 170 1.49 -3.67 -0.84
CA ALA A 170 2.07 -2.71 0.10
C ALA A 170 2.90 -3.40 1.20
N ARG A 171 2.44 -4.55 1.71
CA ARG A 171 3.19 -5.36 2.68
C ARG A 171 4.49 -5.88 2.08
N CYS A 172 4.45 -6.42 0.87
CA CYS A 172 5.66 -6.87 0.17
C CYS A 172 6.66 -5.72 -0.06
N ALA A 173 6.18 -4.53 -0.40
CA ALA A 173 7.04 -3.36 -0.54
C ALA A 173 7.65 -2.89 0.79
N PHE A 174 6.93 -3.03 1.91
CA PHE A 174 7.49 -2.73 3.23
C PHE A 174 8.54 -3.77 3.64
N MET A 175 8.35 -5.05 3.30
CA MET A 175 9.39 -6.07 3.48
C MET A 175 10.64 -5.74 2.63
N ALA A 176 10.47 -5.41 1.37
CA ALA A 176 11.56 -4.97 0.49
C ALA A 176 12.32 -3.76 1.08
N ARG A 177 11.59 -2.77 1.61
CA ARG A 177 12.20 -1.61 2.28
C ARG A 177 12.96 -2.00 3.56
N SER A 178 12.43 -2.96 4.35
CA SER A 178 13.12 -3.46 5.53
C SER A 178 14.42 -4.15 5.16
N PHE A 179 14.42 -4.98 4.12
CA PHE A 179 15.66 -5.61 3.61
C PHE A 179 16.68 -4.56 3.18
N CYS A 180 16.29 -3.57 2.38
CA CYS A 180 17.19 -2.50 1.93
C CYS A 180 17.79 -1.73 3.11
N ARG A 181 16.97 -1.36 4.10
CA ARG A 181 17.40 -0.64 5.30
C ARG A 181 18.41 -1.48 6.09
N THR A 182 18.09 -2.72 6.35
CA THR A 182 18.92 -3.58 7.21
C THR A 182 20.21 -4.07 6.54
N LEU A 183 20.26 -4.15 5.19
CA LEU A 183 21.52 -4.31 4.45
C LEU A 183 22.49 -3.15 4.68
N VAL A 184 21.96 -1.93 4.74
CA VAL A 184 22.76 -0.72 5.06
C VAL A 184 23.18 -0.73 6.54
N GLU A 185 22.27 -1.04 7.45
CA GLU A 185 22.57 -1.13 8.91
C GLU A 185 23.64 -2.17 9.24
N LYS A 186 23.67 -3.29 8.52
CA LYS A 186 24.70 -4.34 8.62
C LYS A 186 26.02 -3.97 7.95
N GLY A 187 26.02 -2.92 7.12
CA GLY A 187 27.22 -2.44 6.44
C GLY A 187 27.57 -3.19 5.15
N TYR A 188 26.65 -4.02 4.61
CA TYR A 188 26.86 -4.66 3.30
C TYR A 188 26.84 -3.64 2.17
N PHE A 189 26.01 -2.59 2.28
CA PHE A 189 25.91 -1.50 1.32
C PHE A 189 25.92 -0.16 2.05
N THR A 190 26.45 0.86 1.40
CA THR A 190 26.32 2.24 1.87
C THR A 190 24.91 2.77 1.63
N LYS A 191 24.52 3.77 2.40
CA LYS A 191 23.25 4.47 2.18
C LYS A 191 23.16 5.03 0.76
N GLN A 192 24.25 5.59 0.21
CA GLN A 192 24.26 6.16 -1.13
C GLN A 192 24.03 5.09 -2.22
N GLU A 193 24.67 3.92 -2.13
CA GLU A 193 24.45 2.81 -3.07
C GLU A 193 23.00 2.37 -3.06
N MET A 194 22.40 2.24 -1.86
CA MET A 194 21.01 1.84 -1.72
C MET A 194 20.04 2.90 -2.22
N ASP A 195 20.26 4.18 -1.89
CA ASP A 195 19.44 5.29 -2.38
C ASP A 195 19.49 5.37 -3.91
N ASP A 196 20.67 5.24 -4.50
CA ASP A 196 20.86 5.23 -5.96
C ASP A 196 20.14 4.06 -6.63
N PHE A 197 20.22 2.85 -6.02
CA PHE A 197 19.49 1.68 -6.49
C PHE A 197 17.97 1.90 -6.43
N MET A 198 17.45 2.35 -5.30
CA MET A 198 16.01 2.58 -5.14
C MET A 198 15.48 3.67 -6.07
N LEU A 199 16.25 4.74 -6.30
CA LEU A 199 15.89 5.80 -7.25
C LEU A 199 15.91 5.33 -8.70
N SER A 200 16.64 4.27 -9.03
CA SER A 200 16.67 3.69 -10.37
C SER A 200 15.44 2.87 -10.73
N ILE A 201 14.60 2.52 -9.73
CA ILE A 201 13.38 1.73 -9.94
C ILE A 201 12.28 2.65 -10.51
N PRO A 202 11.80 2.42 -11.75
CA PRO A 202 10.71 3.21 -12.29
C PRO A 202 9.41 2.92 -11.52
N THR A 203 8.66 3.95 -11.16
CA THR A 203 7.38 3.85 -10.45
C THR A 203 6.33 4.72 -11.13
N VAL A 204 5.05 4.51 -10.80
CA VAL A 204 3.95 5.37 -11.27
C VAL A 204 4.21 6.83 -10.93
N ALA A 205 4.83 7.14 -9.78
CA ALA A 205 5.17 8.51 -9.41
C ALA A 205 6.21 9.12 -10.36
N SER A 206 7.27 8.37 -10.72
CA SER A 206 8.28 8.85 -11.67
C SER A 206 7.74 8.97 -13.11
N GLU A 207 6.79 8.11 -13.48
CA GLU A 207 6.08 8.22 -14.76
C GLU A 207 5.19 9.46 -14.78
N PHE A 208 4.45 9.72 -13.70
CA PHE A 208 3.63 10.92 -13.57
C PHE A 208 4.47 12.19 -13.68
N GLU A 209 5.61 12.27 -12.98
CA GLU A 209 6.51 13.44 -13.06
C GLU A 209 6.99 13.68 -14.51
N ARG A 210 7.40 12.62 -15.21
CA ARG A 210 7.83 12.68 -16.61
C ARG A 210 6.69 13.14 -17.53
N ASP A 211 5.50 12.55 -17.39
CA ASP A 211 4.37 12.82 -18.26
C ASP A 211 3.77 14.21 -17.97
N PHE A 212 3.83 14.66 -16.71
CA PHE A 212 3.47 16.02 -16.34
C PHE A 212 4.45 17.05 -16.97
N ASP A 213 5.75 16.75 -17.00
CA ASP A 213 6.73 17.58 -17.71
C ASP A 213 6.43 17.65 -19.21
N LEU A 214 6.12 16.51 -19.84
CA LEU A 214 5.70 16.46 -21.26
C LEU A 214 4.43 17.26 -21.51
N TYR A 215 3.44 17.15 -20.62
CA TYR A 215 2.19 17.92 -20.69
C TYR A 215 2.45 19.42 -20.52
N SER A 216 3.28 19.82 -19.57
CA SER A 216 3.62 21.22 -19.30
C SER A 216 4.34 21.89 -20.48
N HIS A 217 5.08 21.11 -21.28
CA HIS A 217 5.77 21.59 -22.49
C HIS A 217 4.96 21.38 -23.77
N GLY A 218 3.67 21.01 -23.68
CA GLY A 218 2.78 20.80 -24.83
C GLY A 218 3.14 19.59 -25.70
N LYS A 219 3.98 18.66 -25.20
CA LYS A 219 4.35 17.41 -25.87
C LYS A 219 3.41 16.25 -25.61
N LEU A 220 2.59 16.35 -24.56
CA LEU A 220 1.48 15.45 -24.24
C LEU A 220 0.19 16.25 -24.24
N SER A 221 -0.86 15.76 -24.89
CA SER A 221 -2.15 16.46 -24.91
C SER A 221 -2.84 16.38 -23.54
N ARG A 222 -3.75 17.32 -23.25
CA ARG A 222 -4.57 17.29 -22.06
C ARG A 222 -5.44 16.04 -22.00
N ASP A 223 -5.95 15.59 -23.12
CA ASP A 223 -6.82 14.41 -23.19
C ASP A 223 -6.04 13.16 -22.87
N ASP A 224 -4.81 13.00 -23.39
CA ASP A 224 -3.93 11.87 -23.07
C ASP A 224 -3.53 11.90 -21.59
N PHE A 225 -3.14 13.08 -21.08
CA PHE A 225 -2.80 13.23 -19.66
C PHE A 225 -3.99 12.88 -18.75
N ASN A 226 -5.18 13.38 -19.07
CA ASN A 226 -6.40 13.07 -18.33
C ASN A 226 -6.83 11.61 -18.47
N HIS A 227 -6.55 10.96 -19.61
CA HIS A 227 -6.79 9.53 -19.77
C HIS A 227 -5.97 8.71 -18.76
N LEU A 228 -4.70 9.07 -18.57
CA LEU A 228 -3.80 8.40 -17.64
C LEU A 228 -4.09 8.79 -16.17
N TYR A 229 -4.11 10.08 -15.88
CA TYR A 229 -4.02 10.64 -14.53
C TYR A 229 -5.28 11.39 -14.07
N GLY A 230 -6.28 11.55 -14.92
CA GLY A 230 -7.48 12.34 -14.64
C GLY A 230 -8.33 11.87 -13.45
N HIS A 231 -8.13 10.64 -12.98
CA HIS A 231 -8.79 10.10 -11.78
C HIS A 231 -8.15 10.57 -10.46
N LEU A 232 -6.90 11.06 -10.51
CA LEU A 232 -6.20 11.50 -9.31
C LEU A 232 -6.90 12.70 -8.68
N ARG A 233 -6.76 12.84 -7.36
CA ARG A 233 -7.33 13.91 -6.54
C ARG A 233 -6.30 14.37 -5.51
N LEU A 234 -6.32 15.63 -5.11
CA LEU A 234 -5.50 16.14 -4.01
C LEU A 234 -5.83 15.42 -2.70
N GLY A 235 -7.11 15.18 -2.43
CA GLY A 235 -7.58 14.30 -1.35
C GLY A 235 -8.13 13.01 -1.96
N THR A 236 -7.36 11.93 -2.00
CA THR A 236 -7.71 10.67 -2.69
C THR A 236 -9.06 10.10 -2.28
N TYR A 237 -9.43 10.24 -1.02
CA TYR A 237 -10.67 9.70 -0.43
C TYR A 237 -11.68 10.78 -0.06
N ASP A 238 -11.40 12.03 -0.40
CA ASP A 238 -12.27 13.18 -0.07
C ASP A 238 -13.17 13.52 -1.25
N ILE A 239 -14.48 13.33 -1.06
CA ILE A 239 -15.49 13.66 -2.06
C ILE A 239 -15.47 15.15 -2.45
N ARG A 240 -15.02 16.05 -1.55
CA ARG A 240 -14.92 17.50 -1.81
C ARG A 240 -13.80 17.86 -2.77
N SER A 241 -12.77 17.00 -2.86
CA SER A 241 -11.65 17.18 -3.79
C SER A 241 -12.07 16.83 -5.21
N ASP A 242 -11.87 17.75 -6.15
CA ASP A 242 -12.06 17.47 -7.56
C ASP A 242 -10.99 16.53 -8.11
N SER A 243 -11.38 15.69 -9.08
CA SER A 243 -10.43 14.93 -9.85
C SER A 243 -9.63 15.82 -10.80
N TYR A 244 -8.42 15.41 -11.15
CA TYR A 244 -7.56 16.16 -12.07
C TYR A 244 -8.21 16.41 -13.44
N ARG A 245 -9.16 15.58 -13.84
CA ARG A 245 -9.96 15.79 -15.04
C ARG A 245 -10.70 17.13 -15.01
N ASN A 246 -11.18 17.55 -13.83
CA ASN A 246 -11.93 18.78 -13.61
C ASN A 246 -11.04 19.97 -13.21
N ILE A 247 -9.78 19.72 -12.86
CA ILE A 247 -8.83 20.77 -12.46
C ILE A 247 -8.10 21.27 -13.70
N TYR A 248 -8.15 22.58 -13.90
CA TYR A 248 -7.29 23.22 -14.89
C TYR A 248 -5.92 23.50 -14.25
N PHE A 249 -4.92 22.74 -14.65
CA PHE A 249 -3.56 23.07 -14.27
C PHE A 249 -3.12 24.29 -15.09
N ASP A 250 -2.96 25.44 -14.44
CA ASP A 250 -2.24 26.56 -15.05
C ASP A 250 -0.76 26.19 -15.12
N VAL A 251 -0.36 25.70 -16.29
CA VAL A 251 0.99 25.23 -16.59
C VAL A 251 2.00 26.38 -16.43
N ALA A 252 1.58 27.64 -16.57
CA ALA A 252 2.45 28.80 -16.41
C ALA A 252 2.81 29.07 -14.93
N SER A 253 2.00 28.64 -13.98
CA SER A 253 2.23 28.79 -12.53
C SER A 253 2.82 27.53 -11.88
N ALA A 254 2.83 26.41 -12.58
CA ALA A 254 3.44 25.16 -12.12
C ALA A 254 4.97 25.18 -12.27
N ASN A 255 5.62 26.14 -11.59
CA ASN A 255 7.04 26.01 -11.24
C ASN A 255 7.17 24.89 -10.20
N LEU A 256 6.79 23.67 -10.59
CA LEU A 256 7.32 22.51 -9.94
C LEU A 256 8.82 22.54 -10.22
N THR A 257 9.57 23.00 -9.25
CA THR A 257 11.01 22.83 -9.18
C THR A 257 11.30 21.33 -9.11
N GLY A 258 10.93 20.63 -10.17
CA GLY A 258 11.49 19.35 -10.47
C GLY A 258 12.97 19.57 -10.70
N ASN A 259 13.78 19.27 -9.69
CA ASN A 259 15.17 18.96 -9.96
C ASN A 259 15.14 18.07 -11.22
N ASN A 260 15.75 18.54 -12.30
CA ASN A 260 16.13 17.71 -13.44
C ASN A 260 16.97 16.54 -12.90
N LYS A 261 16.30 15.53 -12.35
CA LYS A 261 16.94 14.27 -12.04
C LYS A 261 17.23 13.65 -13.42
N VAL A 262 18.45 13.92 -13.88
CA VAL A 262 19.10 13.23 -14.97
C VAL A 262 18.66 11.76 -14.89
N LYS A 263 18.25 11.16 -16.03
CA LYS A 263 18.07 9.72 -16.14
C LYS A 263 19.29 9.06 -15.50
N GLN A 264 19.14 8.62 -14.26
CA GLN A 264 20.20 7.83 -13.64
C GLN A 264 20.21 6.50 -14.37
N GLU A 265 21.37 6.12 -14.88
CA GLU A 265 21.60 4.78 -15.39
C GLU A 265 21.15 3.79 -14.33
N ALA A 266 20.49 2.71 -14.76
CA ALA A 266 19.99 1.68 -13.85
C ALA A 266 21.15 1.14 -13.02
N LYS A 267 21.25 1.56 -11.76
CA LYS A 267 22.25 1.05 -10.82
C LYS A 267 21.79 -0.27 -10.26
N SER A 268 22.64 -1.27 -10.31
CA SER A 268 22.41 -2.58 -9.70
C SER A 268 23.24 -2.68 -8.42
N LEU A 269 22.77 -3.46 -7.46
CA LEU A 269 23.55 -3.84 -6.30
C LEU A 269 24.63 -4.85 -6.71
N ASP A 270 25.74 -4.85 -5.99
CA ASP A 270 26.82 -5.83 -6.15
C ASP A 270 26.32 -7.21 -5.74
N LEU A 271 26.29 -8.15 -6.71
CA LEU A 271 25.71 -9.49 -6.52
C LEU A 271 26.53 -10.34 -5.57
N GLU A 272 27.87 -10.21 -5.57
CA GLU A 272 28.73 -10.99 -4.68
C GLU A 272 28.54 -10.57 -3.22
N ARG A 273 28.51 -9.27 -2.94
CA ARG A 273 28.21 -8.74 -1.59
C ARG A 273 26.81 -9.12 -1.14
N LEU A 274 25.84 -9.10 -2.04
CA LEU A 274 24.47 -9.49 -1.74
C LEU A 274 24.38 -10.99 -1.43
N GLN A 275 25.09 -11.84 -2.19
CA GLN A 275 25.12 -13.28 -1.92
C GLN A 275 25.68 -13.56 -0.52
N VAL A 276 26.78 -12.90 -0.13
CA VAL A 276 27.34 -13.06 1.24
C VAL A 276 26.30 -12.68 2.30
N ALA A 277 25.58 -11.58 2.09
CA ALA A 277 24.54 -11.14 3.03
C ALA A 277 23.39 -12.16 3.15
N LEU A 278 22.94 -12.71 2.03
CA LEU A 278 21.87 -13.72 1.99
C LEU A 278 22.31 -15.03 2.67
N ASP A 279 23.54 -15.49 2.40
CA ASP A 279 24.11 -16.70 3.00
C ASP A 279 24.23 -16.56 4.53
N GLU A 280 24.74 -15.42 5.01
CA GLU A 280 24.87 -15.14 6.45
C GLU A 280 23.51 -15.05 7.16
N ALA A 281 22.47 -14.52 6.48
CA ALA A 281 21.11 -14.47 7.00
C ALA A 281 20.35 -15.81 6.85
N GLY A 282 20.90 -16.76 6.08
CA GLY A 282 20.26 -18.02 5.75
C GLY A 282 19.04 -17.88 4.83
N ILE A 283 18.93 -16.79 4.08
CA ILE A 283 17.81 -16.52 3.17
C ILE A 283 18.05 -17.28 1.85
N PRO A 284 17.21 -18.30 1.49
CA PRO A 284 17.55 -19.27 0.45
C PRO A 284 17.09 -18.81 -0.96
N VAL A 285 17.49 -17.62 -1.37
CA VAL A 285 17.19 -17.09 -2.72
C VAL A 285 18.47 -16.54 -3.36
N THR A 286 18.51 -16.51 -4.69
CA THR A 286 19.64 -15.89 -5.40
C THR A 286 19.59 -14.37 -5.32
N PRO A 287 20.75 -13.69 -5.44
CA PRO A 287 20.80 -12.22 -5.48
C PRO A 287 19.90 -11.61 -6.55
N GLU A 288 19.80 -12.23 -7.73
CA GLU A 288 18.98 -11.76 -8.84
C GLU A 288 17.51 -11.82 -8.46
N LYS A 289 17.04 -12.93 -7.91
CA LYS A 289 15.64 -13.10 -7.47
C LYS A 289 15.31 -12.13 -6.34
N PHE A 290 16.23 -11.90 -5.42
CA PHE A 290 16.07 -10.93 -4.34
C PHE A 290 15.95 -9.49 -4.87
N ILE A 291 16.81 -9.08 -5.81
CA ILE A 291 16.76 -7.77 -6.47
C ILE A 291 15.44 -7.61 -7.25
N GLU A 292 15.04 -8.65 -7.96
CA GLU A 292 13.78 -8.67 -8.72
C GLU A 292 12.58 -8.47 -7.80
N PHE A 293 12.54 -9.16 -6.66
CA PHE A 293 11.52 -8.96 -5.63
C PHE A 293 11.46 -7.50 -5.17
N ILE A 294 12.62 -6.90 -4.80
CA ILE A 294 12.65 -5.50 -4.34
C ILE A 294 12.08 -4.55 -5.41
N LYS A 295 12.50 -4.73 -6.66
CA LYS A 295 12.04 -3.91 -7.78
C LYS A 295 10.53 -4.06 -7.99
N LYS A 296 10.07 -5.29 -8.18
CA LYS A 296 8.65 -5.58 -8.44
C LYS A 296 7.76 -5.15 -7.27
N ALA A 297 8.12 -5.44 -6.02
CA ALA A 297 7.33 -5.06 -4.86
C ALA A 297 7.21 -3.53 -4.72
N THR A 298 8.29 -2.80 -4.99
CA THR A 298 8.29 -1.33 -4.98
C THR A 298 7.37 -0.76 -6.07
N GLN A 299 7.46 -1.29 -7.29
CA GLN A 299 6.62 -0.87 -8.43
C GLN A 299 5.15 -1.20 -8.20
N ASN A 300 4.88 -2.44 -7.77
CA ASN A 300 3.52 -2.95 -7.64
C ASN A 300 2.74 -2.23 -6.54
N ARG A 301 3.37 -1.83 -5.42
CA ARG A 301 2.70 -1.01 -4.41
C ARG A 301 2.07 0.24 -5.03
N GLU A 302 2.82 0.97 -5.85
CA GLU A 302 2.33 2.19 -6.49
C GLU A 302 1.31 1.86 -7.59
N TYR A 303 1.57 0.84 -8.41
CA TYR A 303 0.69 0.41 -9.49
C TYR A 303 -0.70 -0.04 -8.98
N PHE A 304 -0.75 -0.91 -7.98
CA PHE A 304 -2.02 -1.39 -7.42
C PHE A 304 -2.83 -0.25 -6.79
N LYS A 305 -2.16 0.65 -6.05
CA LYS A 305 -2.82 1.84 -5.53
C LYS A 305 -3.40 2.69 -6.65
N PHE A 306 -2.61 2.95 -7.67
CA PHE A 306 -3.00 3.75 -8.82
C PHE A 306 -4.22 3.16 -9.55
N GLU A 307 -4.23 1.84 -9.78
CA GLU A 307 -5.33 1.18 -10.48
C GLU A 307 -6.63 1.12 -9.66
N PHE A 308 -6.58 0.70 -8.39
CA PHE A 308 -7.82 0.62 -7.63
C PHE A 308 -8.43 2.01 -7.35
N THR A 309 -7.61 3.04 -7.21
CA THR A 309 -8.11 4.41 -7.00
C THR A 309 -8.82 4.98 -8.23
N LYS A 310 -8.66 4.42 -9.42
CA LYS A 310 -9.47 4.76 -10.60
C LYS A 310 -10.95 4.41 -10.39
N SER A 311 -11.24 3.25 -9.81
CA SER A 311 -12.60 2.82 -9.47
C SER A 311 -13.15 3.59 -8.28
N LEU A 312 -12.34 3.85 -7.27
CA LEU A 312 -12.70 4.70 -6.14
C LEU A 312 -13.06 6.13 -6.60
N SER A 313 -12.27 6.72 -7.48
CA SER A 313 -12.55 8.06 -8.03
C SER A 313 -13.85 8.08 -8.82
N LEU A 314 -14.12 7.05 -9.63
CA LEU A 314 -15.41 6.92 -10.34
C LEU A 314 -16.57 6.82 -9.34
N MET A 315 -16.44 6.00 -8.28
CA MET A 315 -17.48 5.88 -7.25
C MET A 315 -17.76 7.23 -6.58
N LEU A 316 -16.74 8.01 -6.22
CA LEU A 316 -16.92 9.34 -5.66
C LEU A 316 -17.62 10.28 -6.63
N ASP A 317 -17.29 10.23 -7.93
CA ASP A 317 -17.98 11.03 -8.96
C ASP A 317 -19.46 10.63 -9.10
N VAL A 318 -19.79 9.34 -9.00
CA VAL A 318 -21.17 8.83 -9.01
C VAL A 318 -21.93 9.27 -7.75
N ILE A 319 -21.30 9.30 -6.58
CA ILE A 319 -21.91 9.82 -5.34
C ILE A 319 -22.19 11.32 -5.48
N VAL A 320 -21.28 12.10 -6.06
CA VAL A 320 -21.53 13.52 -6.36
C VAL A 320 -22.73 13.65 -7.31
N LYS A 321 -22.80 12.83 -8.36
CA LYS A 321 -23.93 12.81 -9.30
C LYS A 321 -25.24 12.46 -8.64
N LEU A 322 -25.26 11.51 -7.72
CA LEU A 322 -26.43 11.17 -6.91
C LEU A 322 -26.90 12.40 -6.11
N GLY A 323 -25.99 13.12 -5.46
CA GLY A 323 -26.29 14.36 -4.75
C GLY A 323 -26.94 15.41 -5.67
N GLU A 324 -26.38 15.63 -6.87
CA GLU A 324 -26.97 16.55 -7.86
C GLU A 324 -28.41 16.18 -8.23
N VAL A 325 -28.68 14.89 -8.48
CA VAL A 325 -30.03 14.41 -8.85
C VAL A 325 -31.02 14.58 -7.68
N MET A 326 -30.55 14.42 -6.45
CA MET A 326 -31.34 14.58 -5.22
C MET A 326 -31.40 16.04 -4.72
N ALA A 327 -30.78 16.97 -5.42
CA ALA A 327 -30.64 18.38 -5.01
C ALA A 327 -29.92 18.55 -3.65
N ILE A 328 -28.96 17.70 -3.37
CA ILE A 328 -28.07 17.75 -2.19
C ILE A 328 -26.70 18.27 -2.65
N ALA A 329 -26.20 19.29 -1.98
CA ALA A 329 -24.90 19.85 -2.34
C ALA A 329 -23.75 18.86 -2.06
N ARG A 330 -22.69 18.93 -2.86
CA ARG A 330 -21.49 18.07 -2.70
C ARG A 330 -20.89 18.13 -1.30
N GLU A 331 -20.87 19.32 -0.69
CA GLU A 331 -20.41 19.52 0.68
C GLU A 331 -21.29 18.75 1.68
N ASP A 332 -22.61 18.79 1.50
CA ASP A 332 -23.56 18.07 2.37
C ASP A 332 -23.41 16.54 2.20
N MET A 333 -23.17 16.05 0.98
CA MET A 333 -22.86 14.64 0.73
C MET A 333 -21.62 14.16 1.49
N SER A 334 -20.68 15.05 1.81
CA SER A 334 -19.47 14.69 2.57
C SER A 334 -19.74 14.35 4.05
N TYR A 335 -20.91 14.69 4.59
CA TYR A 335 -21.31 14.37 5.96
C TYR A 335 -22.05 13.02 6.07
N LEU A 336 -22.46 12.44 4.95
CA LEU A 336 -23.11 11.14 4.93
C LEU A 336 -22.09 10.02 5.17
N GLU A 337 -22.54 8.98 5.85
CA GLU A 337 -21.81 7.73 5.93
C GLU A 337 -22.14 6.86 4.70
N ILE A 338 -21.22 6.03 4.28
CA ILE A 338 -21.47 5.10 3.17
C ILE A 338 -22.67 4.20 3.45
N GLN A 339 -22.93 3.89 4.71
CA GLN A 339 -24.08 3.09 5.14
C GLN A 339 -25.41 3.81 4.95
N ASP A 340 -25.43 5.14 5.06
CA ASP A 340 -26.61 5.94 4.76
C ASP A 340 -27.01 5.84 3.28
N LEU A 341 -26.00 5.67 2.41
CA LEU A 341 -26.19 5.47 0.98
C LEU A 341 -26.64 4.03 0.65
N LEU A 342 -26.15 3.02 1.38
CA LEU A 342 -26.45 1.61 1.13
C LEU A 342 -27.75 1.13 1.79
N SER A 343 -28.26 1.83 2.80
CA SER A 343 -29.49 1.44 3.52
C SER A 343 -30.79 1.83 2.81
N TYR A 344 -30.73 2.36 1.61
CA TYR A 344 -31.89 2.83 0.83
C TYR A 344 -32.59 1.72 0.02
N HIS A 345 -32.26 0.45 0.29
CA HIS A 345 -32.84 -0.71 -0.39
C HIS A 345 -34.03 -1.30 0.38
#